data_d129fb746c5e2d7aae46961ae6cc0366
#
_entry.id   d129fb746c5e2d7aae46961ae6cc0366
#
_cell.length_a   1.000
_cell.length_b   1.000
_cell.length_c   1.000
_cell.angle_alpha   90.00
_cell.angle_beta   90.00
_cell.angle_gamma   90.00
#
_symmetry.space_group_name_H-M   'P 1'
#
loop_
_entity.id
_entity.type
_entity.pdbx_description
1 polymer ?
#
loop_
_entity_poly.entity_id
_entity_poly.type
_entity_poly.pdbx_seq_one_letter_code
_entity_poly.pdbx_strand_id
1 'polypeptide(L)'
;SSDVCSSDLLAGVLSLFIMLRVVHGLAFGMVTVAGNTIVIDITPSSRRGEAVGYYGLMNNTAMSFGPMIGLFMHDTCSFETIFLCSLLSGTVGFAAACLVKTPVKEPVKREPISLDRFVLIKGIPAGVALLLLSIPYGMTSTYIAMYAKEIGITLSSGLFFTFMAVGMAVSRMFSGRQVDKGRITQVITLGLYLVCACFFTLAACGKLMSLSPELTDVLFFMVALLLGVGFGTMFPAFNTLFVNLAPNSQRGTATSTYLTSWDVGIGIGLILGGYIAQLTSFDMAYFFGACLTVVSTFYFNLKVAPHYHKNKLR
;
A
#
# COMPACT_ATOMS: atom_id res chain seq x y z
N SER A 1 27.98 -15.99 -32.21
CA SER A 1 28.77 -15.70 -30.99
C SER A 1 28.50 -14.30 -30.42
N SER A 2 27.96 -13.37 -31.22
CA SER A 2 27.57 -12.01 -30.73
C SER A 2 26.31 -12.02 -29.87
N ASP A 3 25.36 -12.91 -30.15
CA ASP A 3 24.08 -12.97 -29.43
C ASP A 3 24.21 -13.53 -28.01
N VAL A 4 25.17 -14.43 -27.79
CA VAL A 4 25.47 -14.98 -26.44
C VAL A 4 26.09 -13.91 -25.56
N CYS A 5 27.01 -13.08 -26.10
CA CYS A 5 27.65 -12.03 -25.33
C CYS A 5 26.70 -10.91 -24.93
N SER A 6 25.72 -10.56 -25.80
CA SER A 6 24.69 -9.56 -25.47
C SER A 6 23.68 -10.08 -24.43
N SER A 7 23.30 -11.35 -24.50
CA SER A 7 22.40 -11.96 -23.51
C SER A 7 23.05 -12.08 -22.12
N ASP A 8 24.34 -12.41 -22.05
CA ASP A 8 25.09 -12.49 -20.79
C ASP A 8 25.29 -11.12 -20.14
N LEU A 9 25.51 -10.07 -20.95
CA LEU A 9 25.62 -8.70 -20.48
C LEU A 9 24.26 -8.20 -19.94
N LEU A 10 23.16 -8.49 -20.65
CA LEU A 10 21.80 -8.19 -20.20
C LEU A 10 21.45 -8.92 -18.92
N ALA A 11 21.81 -10.20 -18.79
CA ALA A 11 21.61 -10.99 -17.56
C ALA A 11 22.41 -10.42 -16.38
N GLY A 12 23.66 -9.98 -16.62
CA GLY A 12 24.50 -9.33 -15.60
C GLY A 12 23.92 -8.00 -15.11
N VAL A 13 23.43 -7.16 -16.02
CA VAL A 13 22.77 -5.89 -15.68
C VAL A 13 21.47 -6.12 -14.91
N LEU A 14 20.67 -7.10 -15.31
CA LEU A 14 19.44 -7.46 -14.61
C LEU A 14 19.72 -7.99 -13.18
N SER A 15 20.73 -8.84 -13.03
CA SER A 15 21.13 -9.38 -11.73
C SER A 15 21.61 -8.27 -10.78
N LEU A 16 22.41 -7.33 -11.28
CA LEU A 16 22.84 -6.16 -10.52
C LEU A 16 21.66 -5.29 -10.10
N PHE A 17 20.71 -5.06 -11.03
CA PHE A 17 19.51 -4.30 -10.72
C PHE A 17 18.66 -4.95 -9.63
N ILE A 18 18.45 -6.28 -9.70
CA ILE A 18 17.73 -7.04 -8.68
C ILE A 18 18.43 -6.94 -7.32
N MET A 19 19.76 -7.12 -7.29
CA MET A 19 20.55 -7.00 -6.06
C MET A 19 20.42 -5.62 -5.42
N LEU A 20 20.54 -4.55 -6.22
CA LEU A 20 20.36 -3.18 -5.75
C LEU A 20 18.95 -2.94 -5.19
N ARG A 21 17.92 -3.51 -5.83
CA ARG A 21 16.52 -3.43 -5.35
C ARG A 21 16.31 -4.17 -4.02
N VAL A 22 16.95 -5.31 -3.84
CA VAL A 22 16.91 -6.05 -2.55
C VAL A 22 17.57 -5.22 -1.45
N VAL A 23 18.77 -4.68 -1.70
CA VAL A 23 19.48 -3.81 -0.72
C VAL A 23 18.65 -2.56 -0.40
N HIS A 24 18.07 -1.93 -1.42
CA HIS A 24 17.19 -0.77 -1.24
C HIS A 24 15.95 -1.13 -0.40
N GLY A 25 15.32 -2.29 -0.67
CA GLY A 25 14.17 -2.76 0.11
C GLY A 25 14.50 -3.02 1.58
N LEU A 26 15.65 -3.62 1.86
CA LEU A 26 16.13 -3.82 3.24
C LEU A 26 16.37 -2.49 3.94
N ALA A 27 17.05 -1.53 3.29
CA ALA A 27 17.27 -0.20 3.83
C ALA A 27 15.96 0.55 4.09
N PHE A 28 15.01 0.48 3.15
CA PHE A 28 13.68 1.08 3.29
C PHE A 28 12.90 0.48 4.48
N GLY A 29 12.92 -0.85 4.62
CA GLY A 29 12.30 -1.53 5.77
C GLY A 29 12.89 -1.09 7.10
N MET A 30 14.23 -0.98 7.20
CA MET A 30 14.89 -0.49 8.42
C MET A 30 14.49 0.96 8.74
N VAL A 31 14.46 1.85 7.75
CA VAL A 31 14.07 3.26 7.93
C VAL A 31 12.61 3.37 8.38
N THR A 32 11.72 2.58 7.79
CA THR A 32 10.28 2.58 8.15
C THR A 32 10.07 2.14 9.60
N VAL A 33 10.71 1.05 10.03
CA VAL A 33 10.60 0.55 11.39
C VAL A 33 11.25 1.51 12.38
N ALA A 34 12.45 1.99 12.09
CA ALA A 34 13.14 2.95 12.95
C ALA A 34 12.36 4.26 13.08
N GLY A 35 11.82 4.80 11.99
CA GLY A 35 11.02 6.02 11.98
C GLY A 35 9.79 5.91 12.87
N ASN A 36 9.00 4.84 12.72
CA ASN A 36 7.86 4.58 13.60
C ASN A 36 8.27 4.49 15.08
N THR A 37 9.37 3.79 15.36
CA THR A 37 9.87 3.62 16.72
C THR A 37 10.29 4.95 17.33
N ILE A 38 11.05 5.75 16.59
CA ILE A 38 11.53 7.08 17.03
C ILE A 38 10.34 7.99 17.34
N VAL A 39 9.33 8.05 16.47
CA VAL A 39 8.13 8.88 16.69
C VAL A 39 7.43 8.51 18.00
N ILE A 40 7.32 7.22 18.31
CA ILE A 40 6.72 6.75 19.56
C ILE A 40 7.59 7.12 20.75
N ASP A 41 8.91 7.03 20.62
CA ASP A 41 9.86 7.22 21.71
C ASP A 41 10.04 8.68 22.12
N ILE A 42 10.05 9.60 21.13
CA ILE A 42 10.19 11.04 21.39
C ILE A 42 8.88 11.72 21.81
N THR A 43 7.74 11.00 21.64
CA THR A 43 6.42 11.61 21.92
C THR A 43 5.91 11.20 23.30
N PRO A 44 5.43 12.17 24.13
CA PRO A 44 4.79 11.89 25.40
C PRO A 44 3.63 10.88 25.26
N SER A 45 3.44 10.03 26.24
CA SER A 45 2.41 8.96 26.20
C SER A 45 0.99 9.47 25.93
N SER A 46 0.68 10.70 26.38
CA SER A 46 -0.63 11.35 26.19
C SER A 46 -0.89 11.80 24.73
N ARG A 47 0.15 11.94 23.90
CA ARG A 47 0.04 12.42 22.50
C ARG A 47 0.55 11.42 21.46
N ARG A 48 0.91 10.21 21.85
CA ARG A 48 1.46 9.18 20.93
C ARG A 48 0.52 8.85 19.78
N GLY A 49 -0.78 8.78 20.04
CA GLY A 49 -1.77 8.52 18.99
C GLY A 49 -1.80 9.63 17.94
N GLU A 50 -1.72 10.87 18.36
CA GLU A 50 -1.67 12.03 17.47
C GLU A 50 -0.39 12.02 16.61
N ALA A 51 0.78 11.80 17.23
CA ALA A 51 2.06 11.77 16.53
C ALA A 51 2.16 10.66 15.50
N VAL A 52 1.72 9.43 15.86
CA VAL A 52 1.65 8.29 14.93
C VAL A 52 0.66 8.56 13.80
N GLY A 53 -0.44 9.26 14.09
CA GLY A 53 -1.40 9.71 13.09
C GLY A 53 -0.78 10.68 12.07
N TYR A 54 -0.05 11.68 12.51
CA TYR A 54 0.68 12.60 11.62
C TYR A 54 1.77 11.90 10.83
N TYR A 55 2.54 11.02 11.45
CA TYR A 55 3.57 10.24 10.76
C TYR A 55 2.96 9.36 9.65
N GLY A 56 1.87 8.66 9.97
CA GLY A 56 1.12 7.89 8.98
C GLY A 56 0.51 8.74 7.88
N LEU A 57 0.04 9.96 8.19
CA LEU A 57 -0.46 10.90 7.19
C LEU A 57 0.64 11.31 6.21
N MET A 58 1.82 11.65 6.70
CA MET A 58 2.98 12.00 5.85
C MET A 58 3.40 10.84 4.96
N ASN A 59 3.47 9.63 5.52
CA ASN A 59 3.80 8.43 4.75
C ASN A 59 2.80 8.18 3.60
N ASN A 60 1.51 8.25 3.89
CA ASN A 60 0.47 8.09 2.87
C ASN A 60 0.47 9.22 1.82
N THR A 61 0.79 10.44 2.25
CA THR A 61 0.96 11.58 1.34
C THR A 61 2.11 11.31 0.36
N ALA A 62 3.26 10.85 0.87
CA ALA A 62 4.39 10.49 0.03
C ALA A 62 4.07 9.35 -0.94
N MET A 63 3.36 8.31 -0.48
CA MET A 63 2.91 7.20 -1.34
C MET A 63 1.94 7.62 -2.45
N SER A 64 1.17 8.68 -2.24
CA SER A 64 0.23 9.21 -3.24
C SER A 64 0.91 10.16 -4.21
N PHE A 65 1.70 11.12 -3.70
CA PHE A 65 2.37 12.12 -4.54
C PHE A 65 3.60 11.56 -5.27
N GLY A 66 4.26 10.56 -4.72
CA GLY A 66 5.46 9.96 -5.33
C GLY A 66 5.22 9.47 -6.75
N PRO A 67 4.28 8.54 -6.98
CA PRO A 67 3.96 8.07 -8.33
C PRO A 67 3.41 9.17 -9.25
N MET A 68 2.60 10.10 -8.73
CA MET A 68 2.09 11.23 -9.50
C MET A 68 3.23 12.10 -10.05
N ILE A 69 4.14 12.54 -9.18
CA ILE A 69 5.29 13.37 -9.57
C ILE A 69 6.22 12.58 -10.50
N GLY A 70 6.47 11.30 -10.17
CA GLY A 70 7.34 10.42 -10.97
C GLY A 70 6.83 10.24 -12.39
N LEU A 71 5.53 10.01 -12.58
CA LEU A 71 4.93 9.88 -13.91
C LEU A 71 4.91 11.21 -14.67
N PHE A 72 4.59 12.31 -14.00
CA PHE A 72 4.65 13.64 -14.62
C PHE A 72 6.08 13.99 -15.08
N MET A 73 7.09 13.68 -14.26
CA MET A 73 8.49 13.88 -14.64
C MET A 73 8.92 12.93 -15.77
N HIS A 74 8.39 11.70 -15.80
CA HIS A 74 8.68 10.76 -16.87
C HIS A 74 8.23 11.28 -18.24
N ASP A 75 7.10 11.99 -18.30
CA ASP A 75 6.56 12.55 -19.54
C ASP A 75 7.33 13.81 -20.01
N THR A 76 8.06 14.49 -19.11
CA THR A 76 8.67 15.79 -19.36
C THR A 76 10.19 15.84 -19.18
N CYS A 77 10.79 14.89 -18.48
CA CYS A 77 12.20 14.90 -18.09
C CYS A 77 12.91 13.58 -18.45
N SER A 78 14.24 13.61 -18.44
CA SER A 78 15.05 12.40 -18.58
C SER A 78 15.04 11.53 -17.29
N PHE A 79 15.30 10.23 -17.45
CA PHE A 79 15.44 9.33 -16.30
C PHE A 79 16.53 9.78 -15.32
N GLU A 80 17.63 10.34 -15.81
CA GLU A 80 18.71 10.88 -14.99
C GLU A 80 18.22 11.99 -14.06
N THR A 81 17.39 12.90 -14.59
CA THR A 81 16.76 13.97 -13.80
C THR A 81 15.85 13.42 -12.71
N ILE A 82 15.07 12.39 -13.01
CA ILE A 82 14.18 11.74 -12.04
C ILE A 82 15.00 11.12 -10.91
N PHE A 83 16.05 10.38 -11.22
CA PHE A 83 16.92 9.78 -10.23
C PHE A 83 17.68 10.82 -9.40
N LEU A 84 18.11 11.93 -10.01
CA LEU A 84 18.78 13.03 -9.31
C LEU A 84 17.83 13.72 -8.32
N CYS A 85 16.59 13.99 -8.72
CA CYS A 85 15.56 14.55 -7.82
C CYS A 85 15.24 13.60 -6.66
N SER A 86 15.17 12.30 -6.94
CA SER A 86 14.98 11.27 -5.90
C SER A 86 16.14 11.24 -4.91
N LEU A 87 17.38 11.33 -5.41
CA LEU A 87 18.57 11.39 -4.56
C LEU A 87 18.59 12.64 -3.69
N LEU A 88 18.29 13.80 -4.27
CA LEU A 88 18.20 15.06 -3.52
C LEU A 88 17.13 14.98 -2.42
N SER A 89 15.94 14.50 -2.75
CA SER A 89 14.86 14.30 -1.78
C SER A 89 15.28 13.36 -0.63
N GLY A 90 15.93 12.24 -0.96
CA GLY A 90 16.47 11.30 0.02
C GLY A 90 17.54 11.92 0.90
N THR A 91 18.44 12.74 0.32
CA THR A 91 19.49 13.46 1.06
C THR A 91 18.91 14.48 2.03
N VAL A 92 17.89 15.22 1.60
CA VAL A 92 17.16 16.17 2.49
C VAL A 92 16.49 15.41 3.64
N GLY A 93 15.83 14.27 3.33
CA GLY A 93 15.23 13.42 4.36
C GLY A 93 16.26 12.88 5.36
N PHE A 94 17.41 12.44 4.86
CA PHE A 94 18.53 11.98 5.70
C PHE A 94 19.07 13.09 6.60
N ALA A 95 19.32 14.29 6.05
CA ALA A 95 19.78 15.43 6.82
C ALA A 95 18.74 15.80 7.92
N ALA A 96 17.45 15.81 7.60
CA ALA A 96 16.40 16.07 8.57
C ALA A 96 16.37 14.98 9.68
N ALA A 97 16.55 13.72 9.32
CA ALA A 97 16.62 12.60 10.30
C ALA A 97 17.81 12.75 11.25
N CYS A 98 18.96 13.20 10.78
CA CYS A 98 20.15 13.47 11.62
C CYS A 98 19.94 14.58 12.65
N LEU A 99 18.98 15.49 12.43
CA LEU A 99 18.64 16.54 13.38
C LEU A 99 17.72 16.08 14.51
N VAL A 100 17.11 14.89 14.37
CA VAL A 100 16.19 14.34 15.39
C VAL A 100 16.99 13.82 16.58
N LYS A 101 16.79 14.43 17.74
CA LYS A 101 17.39 13.97 19.00
C LYS A 101 16.58 12.81 19.57
N THR A 102 17.16 11.64 19.64
CA THR A 102 16.57 10.46 20.26
C THR A 102 17.00 10.34 21.72
N PRO A 103 16.08 9.98 22.64
CA PRO A 103 16.46 9.70 24.02
C PRO A 103 17.35 8.47 24.09
N VAL A 104 18.39 8.55 24.92
CA VAL A 104 19.24 7.39 25.21
C VAL A 104 18.42 6.40 26.02
N LYS A 105 18.19 5.22 25.47
CA LYS A 105 17.51 4.12 26.16
C LYS A 105 18.52 3.23 26.87
N GLU A 106 18.21 2.84 28.10
CA GLU A 106 18.94 1.78 28.76
C GLU A 106 18.85 0.47 27.97
N PRO A 107 19.94 -0.32 27.90
CA PRO A 107 19.93 -1.58 27.17
C PRO A 107 18.89 -2.53 27.81
N VAL A 108 17.85 -2.84 27.04
CA VAL A 108 16.84 -3.81 27.45
C VAL A 108 17.47 -5.20 27.48
N LYS A 109 17.24 -5.96 28.57
CA LYS A 109 17.65 -7.37 28.65
C LYS A 109 17.19 -8.12 27.41
N ARG A 110 18.11 -8.76 26.72
CA ARG A 110 17.81 -9.60 25.55
C ARG A 110 16.99 -10.81 26.02
N GLU A 111 15.70 -10.76 25.77
CA GLU A 111 14.85 -11.92 25.98
C GLU A 111 14.87 -12.82 24.73
N PRO A 112 14.65 -14.14 24.87
CA PRO A 112 14.71 -15.07 23.74
C PRO A 112 13.72 -14.67 22.64
N ILE A 113 14.16 -14.87 21.39
CA ILE A 113 13.34 -14.60 20.19
C ILE A 113 12.22 -15.64 20.14
N SER A 114 10.95 -15.18 20.22
CA SER A 114 9.77 -16.02 20.05
C SER A 114 8.90 -15.51 18.89
N LEU A 115 8.22 -16.40 18.18
CA LEU A 115 7.34 -16.05 17.06
C LEU A 115 6.23 -15.06 17.45
N ASP A 116 5.72 -15.15 18.68
CA ASP A 116 4.68 -14.27 19.23
C ASP A 116 5.10 -12.79 19.29
N ARG A 117 6.39 -12.51 19.17
CA ARG A 117 6.92 -11.14 19.13
C ARG A 117 6.97 -10.56 17.72
N PHE A 118 6.97 -11.42 16.70
CA PHE A 118 7.02 -11.00 15.30
C PHE A 118 5.66 -10.98 14.65
N VAL A 119 4.78 -11.91 15.01
CA VAL A 119 3.45 -12.06 14.42
C VAL A 119 2.38 -12.15 15.50
N LEU A 120 1.37 -11.29 15.43
CA LEU A 120 0.20 -11.38 16.27
C LEU A 120 -0.70 -12.53 15.81
N ILE A 121 -0.65 -13.69 16.50
CA ILE A 121 -1.40 -14.89 16.11
C ILE A 121 -2.91 -14.62 15.98
N LYS A 122 -3.50 -13.88 16.92
CA LYS A 122 -4.91 -13.46 16.85
C LYS A 122 -5.22 -12.55 15.66
N GLY A 123 -4.20 -11.89 15.09
CA GLY A 123 -4.31 -11.03 13.91
C GLY A 123 -4.22 -11.78 12.58
N ILE A 124 -3.78 -13.04 12.57
CA ILE A 124 -3.56 -13.81 11.33
C ILE A 124 -4.80 -13.81 10.42
N PRO A 125 -6.03 -14.05 10.88
CA PRO A 125 -7.21 -14.01 10.01
C PRO A 125 -7.38 -12.65 9.33
N ALA A 126 -7.19 -11.55 10.06
CA ALA A 126 -7.24 -10.20 9.50
C ALA A 126 -6.08 -9.95 8.53
N GLY A 127 -4.89 -10.50 8.82
CA GLY A 127 -3.72 -10.45 7.95
C GLY A 127 -3.95 -11.09 6.60
N VAL A 128 -4.58 -12.25 6.56
CA VAL A 128 -4.94 -12.94 5.30
C VAL A 128 -5.92 -12.12 4.47
N ALA A 129 -6.97 -11.55 5.08
CA ALA A 129 -7.89 -10.68 4.36
C ALA A 129 -7.19 -9.44 3.78
N LEU A 130 -6.33 -8.80 4.58
CA LEU A 130 -5.57 -7.64 4.16
C LEU A 130 -4.56 -7.98 3.05
N LEU A 131 -3.88 -9.12 3.13
CA LEU A 131 -2.96 -9.62 2.11
C LEU A 131 -3.68 -9.81 0.77
N LEU A 132 -4.83 -10.48 0.77
CA LEU A 132 -5.64 -10.68 -0.44
C LEU A 132 -6.09 -9.35 -1.06
N LEU A 133 -6.39 -8.35 -0.24
CA LEU A 133 -6.78 -7.01 -0.67
C LEU A 133 -5.59 -6.20 -1.21
N SER A 134 -4.40 -6.37 -0.63
CA SER A 134 -3.22 -5.61 -1.03
C SER A 134 -2.58 -6.09 -2.33
N ILE A 135 -2.86 -7.33 -2.78
CA ILE A 135 -2.42 -7.83 -4.10
C ILE A 135 -2.92 -6.92 -5.24
N PRO A 136 -4.22 -6.69 -5.43
CA PRO A 136 -4.70 -5.82 -6.49
C PRO A 136 -4.29 -4.34 -6.31
N TYR A 137 -4.06 -3.88 -5.08
CA TYR A 137 -3.48 -2.57 -4.85
C TYR A 137 -2.04 -2.48 -5.40
N GLY A 138 -1.20 -3.50 -5.15
CA GLY A 138 0.16 -3.59 -5.69
C GLY A 138 0.19 -3.60 -7.22
N MET A 139 -0.74 -4.34 -7.85
CA MET A 139 -0.93 -4.31 -9.31
C MET A 139 -1.26 -2.89 -9.79
N THR A 140 -2.19 -2.21 -9.15
CA THR A 140 -2.62 -0.86 -9.52
C THR A 140 -1.50 0.16 -9.37
N SER A 141 -0.78 0.15 -8.26
CA SER A 141 0.30 1.10 -8.00
C SER A 141 1.44 1.01 -9.02
N THR A 142 1.60 -0.12 -9.68
CA THR A 142 2.70 -0.37 -10.63
C THR A 142 2.25 -0.28 -12.07
N TYR A 143 1.11 -0.87 -12.42
CA TYR A 143 0.73 -1.11 -13.80
C TYR A 143 -0.39 -0.22 -14.32
N ILE A 144 -1.02 0.63 -13.49
CA ILE A 144 -2.15 1.45 -13.93
C ILE A 144 -1.78 2.42 -15.07
N ALA A 145 -0.55 2.95 -15.06
CA ALA A 145 -0.08 3.83 -16.12
C ALA A 145 0.12 3.09 -17.44
N MET A 146 0.63 1.85 -17.38
CA MET A 146 0.79 1.00 -18.57
C MET A 146 -0.58 0.58 -19.11
N TYR A 147 -1.50 0.21 -18.23
CA TYR A 147 -2.87 -0.11 -18.58
C TYR A 147 -3.58 1.06 -19.24
N ALA A 148 -3.50 2.26 -18.65
CA ALA A 148 -4.08 3.47 -19.23
C ALA A 148 -3.59 3.74 -20.66
N LYS A 149 -2.28 3.55 -20.88
CA LYS A 149 -1.66 3.70 -22.21
C LYS A 149 -2.13 2.61 -23.19
N GLU A 150 -2.26 1.35 -22.72
CA GLU A 150 -2.70 0.22 -23.56
C GLU A 150 -4.14 0.41 -24.05
N ILE A 151 -5.05 0.85 -23.16
CA ILE A 151 -6.46 1.06 -23.54
C ILE A 151 -6.71 2.41 -24.22
N GLY A 152 -5.72 3.32 -24.26
CA GLY A 152 -5.81 4.61 -24.97
C GLY A 152 -6.46 5.74 -24.17
N ILE A 153 -6.31 5.77 -22.86
CA ILE A 153 -6.77 6.89 -22.01
C ILE A 153 -6.09 8.19 -22.48
N THR A 154 -6.88 9.23 -22.70
CA THR A 154 -6.44 10.48 -23.33
C THR A 154 -5.69 11.41 -22.36
N LEU A 155 -6.04 11.37 -21.06
CA LEU A 155 -5.44 12.18 -20.02
C LEU A 155 -4.18 11.52 -19.42
N SER A 156 -3.29 12.34 -18.86
CA SER A 156 -2.09 11.83 -18.20
C SER A 156 -2.45 10.79 -17.10
N SER A 157 -1.85 9.61 -17.19
CA SER A 157 -2.06 8.53 -16.23
C SER A 157 -1.63 8.89 -14.81
N GLY A 158 -0.77 9.89 -14.63
CA GLY A 158 -0.40 10.43 -13.32
C GLY A 158 -1.58 11.03 -12.54
N LEU A 159 -2.59 11.53 -13.25
CA LEU A 159 -3.82 12.05 -12.63
C LEU A 159 -4.59 10.97 -11.88
N PHE A 160 -4.46 9.68 -12.25
CA PHE A 160 -5.06 8.60 -11.51
C PHE A 160 -4.66 8.62 -10.02
N PHE A 161 -3.37 8.79 -9.75
CA PHE A 161 -2.87 8.87 -8.38
C PHE A 161 -3.31 10.15 -7.67
N THR A 162 -3.47 11.25 -8.41
CA THR A 162 -4.03 12.49 -7.85
C THR A 162 -5.46 12.29 -7.37
N PHE A 163 -6.33 11.73 -8.21
CA PHE A 163 -7.72 11.43 -7.84
C PHE A 163 -7.79 10.43 -6.70
N MET A 164 -6.93 9.41 -6.69
CA MET A 164 -6.84 8.45 -5.60
C MET A 164 -6.40 9.13 -4.29
N ALA A 165 -5.42 10.05 -4.34
CA ALA A 165 -4.97 10.82 -3.17
C ALA A 165 -6.09 11.70 -2.60
N VAL A 166 -6.85 12.38 -3.46
CA VAL A 166 -8.02 13.18 -3.06
C VAL A 166 -9.06 12.30 -2.38
N GLY A 167 -9.37 11.14 -2.96
CA GLY A 167 -10.29 10.17 -2.37
C GLY A 167 -9.84 9.70 -0.99
N MET A 168 -8.55 9.39 -0.82
CA MET A 168 -7.99 9.02 0.49
C MET A 168 -8.10 10.15 1.51
N ALA A 169 -7.81 11.40 1.12
CA ALA A 169 -7.88 12.55 2.00
C ALA A 169 -9.32 12.81 2.47
N VAL A 170 -10.26 12.82 1.54
CA VAL A 170 -11.69 13.03 1.83
C VAL A 170 -12.22 11.94 2.75
N SER A 171 -11.92 10.68 2.46
CA SER A 171 -12.42 9.55 3.25
C SER A 171 -11.99 9.58 4.71
N ARG A 172 -10.81 10.09 5.02
CA ARG A 172 -10.30 10.19 6.40
C ARG A 172 -11.09 11.14 7.28
N MET A 173 -11.70 12.18 6.69
CA MET A 173 -12.54 13.11 7.44
C MET A 173 -13.78 12.43 8.02
N PHE A 174 -14.27 11.38 7.38
CA PHE A 174 -15.50 10.67 7.78
C PHE A 174 -15.23 9.33 8.46
N SER A 175 -14.23 8.57 8.01
CA SER A 175 -13.96 7.22 8.50
C SER A 175 -13.48 7.20 9.95
N GLY A 176 -12.64 8.14 10.36
CA GLY A 176 -12.12 8.22 11.72
C GLY A 176 -13.23 8.26 12.77
N ARG A 177 -14.25 9.12 12.57
CA ARG A 177 -15.41 9.22 13.47
C ARG A 177 -16.21 7.93 13.60
N GLN A 178 -16.29 7.11 12.55
CA GLN A 178 -17.02 5.82 12.59
C GLN A 178 -16.18 4.74 13.28
N VAL A 179 -14.86 4.76 13.08
CA VAL A 179 -13.92 3.87 13.78
C VAL A 179 -13.95 4.15 15.28
N ASP A 180 -13.94 5.43 15.69
CA ASP A 180 -14.01 5.85 17.09
C ASP A 180 -15.33 5.42 17.77
N LYS A 181 -16.43 5.33 17.00
CA LYS A 181 -17.71 4.78 17.46
C LYS A 181 -17.73 3.25 17.56
N GLY A 182 -16.61 2.57 17.36
CA GLY A 182 -16.49 1.11 17.42
C GLY A 182 -17.04 0.35 16.21
N ARG A 183 -17.38 1.05 15.11
CA ARG A 183 -17.94 0.46 13.88
C ARG A 183 -16.86 -0.03 12.90
N ILE A 184 -15.74 -0.53 13.41
CA ILE A 184 -14.53 -0.88 12.65
C ILE A 184 -14.84 -1.88 11.54
N THR A 185 -15.52 -2.98 11.86
CA THR A 185 -15.85 -4.03 10.88
C THR A 185 -16.79 -3.54 9.78
N GLN A 186 -17.73 -2.67 10.11
CA GLN A 186 -18.66 -2.09 9.14
C GLN A 186 -17.93 -1.16 8.15
N VAL A 187 -17.00 -0.34 8.67
CA VAL A 187 -16.17 0.55 7.84
C VAL A 187 -15.31 -0.26 6.88
N ILE A 188 -14.68 -1.34 7.34
CA ILE A 188 -13.88 -2.22 6.50
C ILE A 188 -14.77 -2.90 5.44
N THR A 189 -15.91 -3.45 5.82
CA THR A 189 -16.82 -4.13 4.90
C THR A 189 -17.31 -3.18 3.79
N LEU A 190 -17.69 -1.95 4.14
CA LEU A 190 -18.11 -0.94 3.15
C LEU A 190 -16.97 -0.61 2.18
N GLY A 191 -15.77 -0.41 2.70
CA GLY A 191 -14.58 -0.19 1.87
C GLY A 191 -14.27 -1.35 0.94
N LEU A 192 -14.39 -2.61 1.42
CA LEU A 192 -14.21 -3.81 0.62
C LEU A 192 -15.20 -3.91 -0.55
N TYR A 193 -16.49 -3.63 -0.32
CA TYR A 193 -17.49 -3.60 -1.39
C TYR A 193 -17.18 -2.52 -2.43
N LEU A 194 -16.77 -1.32 -1.97
CA LEU A 194 -16.43 -0.23 -2.87
C LEU A 194 -15.22 -0.58 -3.75
N VAL A 195 -14.15 -1.10 -3.13
CA VAL A 195 -12.93 -1.50 -3.84
C VAL A 195 -13.20 -2.65 -4.81
N CYS A 196 -14.04 -3.61 -4.41
CA CYS A 196 -14.47 -4.70 -5.27
C CYS A 196 -15.16 -4.18 -6.54
N ALA A 197 -16.13 -3.28 -6.40
CA ALA A 197 -16.81 -2.65 -7.54
C ALA A 197 -15.82 -1.89 -8.44
N CYS A 198 -14.87 -1.17 -7.85
CA CYS A 198 -13.83 -0.45 -8.58
C CYS A 198 -12.97 -1.38 -9.43
N PHE A 199 -12.52 -2.52 -8.90
CA PHE A 199 -11.69 -3.46 -9.66
C PHE A 199 -12.45 -4.15 -10.80
N PHE A 200 -13.74 -4.44 -10.62
CA PHE A 200 -14.57 -4.92 -11.73
C PHE A 200 -14.74 -3.85 -12.82
N THR A 201 -14.89 -2.58 -12.43
CA THR A 201 -14.98 -1.48 -13.39
C THR A 201 -13.65 -1.31 -14.15
N LEU A 202 -12.49 -1.38 -13.46
CA LEU A 202 -11.19 -1.35 -14.13
C LEU A 202 -11.04 -2.52 -15.12
N ALA A 203 -11.41 -3.72 -14.73
CA ALA A 203 -11.38 -4.89 -15.62
C ALA A 203 -12.28 -4.75 -16.85
N ALA A 204 -13.29 -3.89 -16.81
CA ALA A 204 -14.19 -3.63 -17.92
C ALA A 204 -13.73 -2.47 -18.82
N CYS A 205 -12.78 -1.63 -18.37
CA CYS A 205 -12.38 -0.41 -19.08
C CYS A 205 -11.87 -0.66 -20.51
N GLY A 206 -11.11 -1.73 -20.74
CA GLY A 206 -10.64 -2.06 -22.09
C GLY A 206 -11.78 -2.33 -23.07
N LYS A 207 -12.82 -3.06 -22.65
CA LYS A 207 -14.02 -3.28 -23.47
C LYS A 207 -14.87 -2.03 -23.61
N LEU A 208 -15.01 -1.25 -22.54
CA LEU A 208 -15.75 0.02 -22.55
C LEU A 208 -15.11 1.05 -23.47
N MET A 209 -13.79 1.09 -23.59
CA MET A 209 -13.06 2.01 -24.46
C MET A 209 -13.44 1.80 -25.93
N SER A 210 -13.66 0.56 -26.36
CA SER A 210 -14.10 0.26 -27.72
C SER A 210 -15.54 0.69 -28.02
N LEU A 211 -16.38 0.87 -26.98
CA LEU A 211 -17.79 1.25 -27.08
C LEU A 211 -18.00 2.76 -26.91
N SER A 212 -17.34 3.36 -25.94
CA SER A 212 -17.47 4.79 -25.61
C SER A 212 -16.18 5.30 -24.92
N PRO A 213 -15.26 5.90 -25.68
CA PRO A 213 -14.00 6.41 -25.12
C PRO A 213 -14.21 7.47 -24.04
N GLU A 214 -15.07 8.45 -24.27
CA GLU A 214 -15.35 9.54 -23.32
C GLU A 214 -15.87 9.03 -21.97
N LEU A 215 -16.80 8.07 -22.02
CA LEU A 215 -17.35 7.46 -20.80
C LEU A 215 -16.26 6.69 -20.06
N THR A 216 -15.36 6.01 -20.79
CA THR A 216 -14.28 5.23 -20.20
C THR A 216 -13.26 6.13 -19.51
N ASP A 217 -12.88 7.25 -20.13
CA ASP A 217 -11.99 8.23 -19.48
C ASP A 217 -12.59 8.73 -18.15
N VAL A 218 -13.86 9.11 -18.14
CA VAL A 218 -14.53 9.57 -16.91
C VAL A 218 -14.59 8.46 -15.86
N LEU A 219 -14.96 7.24 -16.26
CA LEU A 219 -15.05 6.10 -15.34
C LEU A 219 -13.67 5.73 -14.76
N PHE A 220 -12.62 5.78 -15.57
CA PHE A 220 -11.27 5.46 -15.14
C PHE A 220 -10.80 6.36 -13.99
N PHE A 221 -10.99 7.68 -14.10
CA PHE A 221 -10.63 8.63 -13.04
C PHE A 221 -11.62 8.64 -11.87
N MET A 222 -12.91 8.37 -12.13
CA MET A 222 -13.89 8.17 -11.06
C MET A 222 -13.53 6.96 -10.20
N VAL A 223 -13.12 5.86 -10.82
CA VAL A 223 -12.64 4.67 -10.12
C VAL A 223 -11.40 4.98 -9.28
N ALA A 224 -10.46 5.80 -9.78
CA ALA A 224 -9.31 6.23 -8.99
C ALA A 224 -9.74 6.95 -7.70
N LEU A 225 -10.68 7.89 -7.80
CA LEU A 225 -11.24 8.61 -6.65
C LEU A 225 -11.90 7.62 -5.65
N LEU A 226 -12.72 6.71 -6.15
CA LEU A 226 -13.44 5.73 -5.33
C LEU A 226 -12.52 4.70 -4.69
N LEU A 227 -11.47 4.24 -5.40
CA LEU A 227 -10.40 3.42 -4.81
C LEU A 227 -9.71 4.16 -3.67
N GLY A 228 -9.43 5.46 -3.87
CA GLY A 228 -8.89 6.31 -2.82
C GLY A 228 -9.80 6.37 -1.59
N VAL A 229 -11.10 6.55 -1.77
CA VAL A 229 -12.09 6.51 -0.68
C VAL A 229 -12.08 5.15 0.01
N GLY A 230 -12.12 4.06 -0.74
CA GLY A 230 -12.13 2.70 -0.20
C GLY A 230 -10.88 2.40 0.63
N PHE A 231 -9.71 2.56 0.06
CA PHE A 231 -8.44 2.32 0.77
C PHE A 231 -8.21 3.30 1.92
N GLY A 232 -8.56 4.57 1.74
CA GLY A 232 -8.43 5.60 2.76
C GLY A 232 -9.29 5.35 4.00
N THR A 233 -10.44 4.69 3.85
CA THR A 233 -11.29 4.26 4.97
C THR A 233 -10.78 2.97 5.60
N MET A 234 -10.37 2.00 4.80
CA MET A 234 -10.02 0.66 5.29
C MET A 234 -8.69 0.62 6.03
N PHE A 235 -7.65 1.32 5.56
CA PHE A 235 -6.31 1.21 6.15
C PHE A 235 -6.26 1.58 7.64
N PRO A 236 -6.78 2.73 8.07
CA PRO A 236 -6.83 3.07 9.49
C PRO A 236 -7.69 2.09 10.29
N ALA A 237 -8.80 1.63 9.69
CA ALA A 237 -9.70 0.69 10.33
C ALA A 237 -9.05 -0.69 10.53
N PHE A 238 -8.31 -1.22 9.55
CA PHE A 238 -7.53 -2.45 9.72
C PHE A 238 -6.46 -2.29 10.79
N ASN A 239 -5.68 -1.20 10.76
CA ASN A 239 -4.66 -0.97 11.80
C ASN A 239 -5.29 -0.95 13.19
N THR A 240 -6.42 -0.26 13.37
CA THR A 240 -7.17 -0.23 14.63
C THR A 240 -7.67 -1.63 15.01
N LEU A 241 -8.15 -2.42 14.05
CA LEU A 241 -8.59 -3.80 14.28
C LEU A 241 -7.44 -4.66 14.86
N PHE A 242 -6.25 -4.59 14.25
CA PHE A 242 -5.08 -5.33 14.75
C PHE A 242 -4.66 -4.88 16.15
N VAL A 243 -4.61 -3.56 16.41
CA VAL A 243 -4.26 -3.01 17.73
C VAL A 243 -5.27 -3.42 18.79
N ASN A 244 -6.57 -3.51 18.44
CA ASN A 244 -7.61 -3.93 19.37
C ASN A 244 -7.60 -5.44 19.71
N LEU A 245 -6.99 -6.27 18.86
CA LEU A 245 -6.77 -7.70 19.12
C LEU A 245 -5.55 -7.95 20.01
N ALA A 246 -4.68 -6.94 20.19
CA ALA A 246 -3.42 -7.08 20.91
C ALA A 246 -3.48 -6.50 22.32
N PRO A 247 -2.85 -7.15 23.33
CA PRO A 247 -2.60 -6.53 24.61
C PRO A 247 -1.66 -5.32 24.47
N ASN A 248 -1.62 -4.46 25.47
CA ASN A 248 -0.81 -3.23 25.42
C ASN A 248 0.68 -3.50 25.14
N SER A 249 1.21 -4.61 25.66
CA SER A 249 2.60 -5.04 25.45
C SER A 249 2.92 -5.50 24.01
N GLN A 250 1.90 -5.88 23.23
CA GLN A 250 2.06 -6.42 21.87
C GLN A 250 1.52 -5.50 20.76
N ARG A 251 1.27 -4.22 21.05
CA ARG A 251 0.80 -3.26 20.03
C ARG A 251 1.78 -3.10 18.86
N GLY A 252 3.09 -3.10 19.15
CA GLY A 252 4.11 -3.08 18.10
C GLY A 252 4.03 -4.30 17.19
N THR A 253 3.86 -5.49 17.76
CA THR A 253 3.67 -6.75 17.01
C THR A 253 2.39 -6.70 16.16
N ALA A 254 1.30 -6.12 16.67
CA ALA A 254 0.06 -5.94 15.93
C ALA A 254 0.27 -5.06 14.68
N THR A 255 0.92 -3.91 14.85
CA THR A 255 1.24 -3.01 13.74
C THR A 255 2.21 -3.66 12.75
N SER A 256 3.22 -4.38 13.23
CA SER A 256 4.16 -5.13 12.37
C SER A 256 3.42 -6.18 11.55
N THR A 257 2.53 -6.97 12.16
CA THR A 257 1.73 -7.98 11.45
C THR A 257 0.83 -7.35 10.39
N TYR A 258 0.21 -6.21 10.71
CA TYR A 258 -0.57 -5.42 9.76
C TYR A 258 0.28 -4.99 8.54
N LEU A 259 1.43 -4.35 8.78
CA LEU A 259 2.32 -3.85 7.73
C LEU A 259 2.89 -5.00 6.89
N THR A 260 3.35 -6.09 7.53
CA THR A 260 3.87 -7.26 6.82
C THR A 260 2.82 -7.87 5.90
N SER A 261 1.57 -8.03 6.37
CA SER A 261 0.48 -8.55 5.53
C SER A 261 0.22 -7.65 4.32
N TRP A 262 0.29 -6.35 4.51
CA TRP A 262 0.13 -5.35 3.47
C TRP A 262 1.27 -5.40 2.45
N ASP A 263 2.52 -5.35 2.89
CA ASP A 263 3.70 -5.28 2.03
C ASP A 263 3.92 -6.58 1.25
N VAL A 264 3.71 -7.73 1.89
CA VAL A 264 3.77 -9.04 1.20
C VAL A 264 2.72 -9.13 0.09
N GLY A 265 1.49 -8.67 0.35
CA GLY A 265 0.46 -8.66 -0.67
C GLY A 265 0.79 -7.72 -1.84
N ILE A 266 1.32 -6.52 -1.57
CA ILE A 266 1.81 -5.62 -2.64
C ILE A 266 2.90 -6.31 -3.47
N GLY A 267 3.89 -6.93 -2.83
CA GLY A 267 4.97 -7.64 -3.52
C GLY A 267 4.46 -8.78 -4.41
N ILE A 268 3.51 -9.58 -3.92
CA ILE A 268 2.83 -10.61 -4.72
C ILE A 268 2.08 -9.98 -5.89
N GLY A 269 1.39 -8.86 -5.66
CA GLY A 269 0.63 -8.14 -6.68
C GLY A 269 1.51 -7.60 -7.81
N LEU A 270 2.69 -7.08 -7.49
CA LEU A 270 3.67 -6.67 -8.49
C LEU A 270 4.07 -7.82 -9.43
N ILE A 271 4.35 -8.98 -8.87
CA ILE A 271 4.78 -10.16 -9.65
C ILE A 271 3.62 -10.72 -10.47
N LEU A 272 2.48 -11.00 -9.81
CA LEU A 272 1.33 -11.63 -10.46
C LEU A 272 0.69 -10.70 -11.49
N GLY A 273 0.59 -9.39 -11.22
CA GLY A 273 0.02 -8.42 -12.13
C GLY A 273 0.77 -8.35 -13.46
N GLY A 274 2.11 -8.25 -13.40
CA GLY A 274 2.95 -8.26 -14.60
C GLY A 274 2.90 -9.60 -15.34
N TYR A 275 2.94 -10.71 -14.60
CA TYR A 275 2.90 -12.05 -15.20
C TYR A 275 1.56 -12.31 -15.92
N ILE A 276 0.42 -12.00 -15.30
CA ILE A 276 -0.90 -12.18 -15.92
C ILE A 276 -1.05 -11.25 -17.12
N ALA A 277 -0.65 -9.97 -17.00
CA ALA A 277 -0.74 -9.01 -18.08
C ALA A 277 0.09 -9.45 -19.30
N GLN A 278 1.30 -10.00 -19.08
CA GLN A 278 2.17 -10.50 -20.14
C GLN A 278 1.60 -11.73 -20.86
N LEU A 279 0.93 -12.63 -20.12
CA LEU A 279 0.35 -13.84 -20.69
C LEU A 279 -1.00 -13.62 -21.36
N THR A 280 -1.74 -12.59 -20.93
CA THR A 280 -3.12 -12.35 -21.38
C THR A 280 -3.37 -10.87 -21.72
N SER A 281 -3.74 -10.05 -20.74
CA SER A 281 -3.98 -8.61 -20.86
C SER A 281 -4.06 -7.97 -19.47
N PHE A 282 -3.97 -6.64 -19.40
CA PHE A 282 -4.23 -5.91 -18.15
C PHE A 282 -5.70 -6.03 -17.70
N ASP A 283 -6.67 -6.10 -18.60
CA ASP A 283 -8.07 -6.36 -18.24
C ASP A 283 -8.21 -7.64 -17.42
N MET A 284 -7.55 -8.73 -17.85
CA MET A 284 -7.56 -10.01 -17.13
C MET A 284 -6.82 -9.92 -15.81
N ALA A 285 -5.73 -9.16 -15.73
CA ALA A 285 -5.03 -8.93 -14.47
C ALA A 285 -5.93 -8.19 -13.46
N TYR A 286 -6.64 -7.14 -13.90
CA TYR A 286 -7.60 -6.45 -13.03
C TYR A 286 -8.83 -7.29 -12.70
N PHE A 287 -9.29 -8.14 -13.62
CA PHE A 287 -10.35 -9.11 -13.32
C PHE A 287 -9.93 -10.11 -12.24
N PHE A 288 -8.70 -10.63 -12.32
CA PHE A 288 -8.12 -11.46 -11.26
C PHE A 288 -8.05 -10.71 -9.93
N GLY A 289 -7.62 -9.45 -9.94
CA GLY A 289 -7.65 -8.56 -8.77
C GLY A 289 -9.06 -8.39 -8.18
N ALA A 290 -10.06 -8.21 -9.04
CA ALA A 290 -11.47 -8.15 -8.63
C ALA A 290 -11.92 -9.45 -7.94
N CYS A 291 -11.58 -10.61 -8.49
CA CYS A 291 -11.88 -11.91 -7.87
C CYS A 291 -11.21 -12.05 -6.50
N LEU A 292 -9.96 -11.60 -6.34
CA LEU A 292 -9.28 -11.61 -5.03
C LEU A 292 -9.97 -10.69 -4.02
N THR A 293 -10.46 -9.53 -4.44
CA THR A 293 -11.22 -8.64 -3.54
C THR A 293 -12.55 -9.24 -3.12
N VAL A 294 -13.23 -9.98 -4.01
CA VAL A 294 -14.43 -10.77 -3.66
C VAL A 294 -14.10 -11.79 -2.59
N VAL A 295 -13.04 -12.60 -2.80
CA VAL A 295 -12.60 -13.61 -1.83
C VAL A 295 -12.25 -12.96 -0.49
N SER A 296 -11.48 -11.86 -0.51
CA SER A 296 -11.16 -11.09 0.69
C SER A 296 -12.42 -10.59 1.42
N THR A 297 -13.40 -10.09 0.68
CA THR A 297 -14.67 -9.58 1.23
C THR A 297 -15.48 -10.68 1.92
N PHE A 298 -15.65 -11.83 1.26
CA PHE A 298 -16.33 -12.97 1.86
C PHE A 298 -15.58 -13.50 3.08
N TYR A 299 -14.27 -13.66 2.96
CA TYR A 299 -13.43 -14.14 4.06
C TYR A 299 -13.47 -13.17 5.25
N PHE A 300 -13.42 -11.86 5.00
CA PHE A 300 -13.53 -10.85 6.05
C PHE A 300 -14.85 -10.96 6.79
N ASN A 301 -15.98 -10.98 6.07
CA ASN A 301 -17.29 -10.99 6.70
C ASN A 301 -17.60 -12.32 7.42
N LEU A 302 -17.18 -13.46 6.85
CA LEU A 302 -17.51 -14.79 7.41
C LEU A 302 -16.56 -15.25 8.50
N LYS A 303 -15.29 -14.82 8.48
CA LYS A 303 -14.26 -15.30 9.42
C LYS A 303 -13.67 -14.19 10.27
N VAL A 304 -13.25 -13.07 9.65
CA VAL A 304 -12.50 -12.02 10.37
C VAL A 304 -13.40 -11.22 11.29
N ALA A 305 -14.55 -10.74 10.81
CA ALA A 305 -15.46 -9.92 11.62
C ALA A 305 -16.00 -10.67 12.85
N PRO A 306 -16.49 -11.93 12.75
CA PRO A 306 -16.87 -12.71 13.93
C PRO A 306 -15.69 -12.98 14.88
N HIS A 307 -14.52 -13.32 14.32
CA HIS A 307 -13.31 -13.53 15.11
C HIS A 307 -12.92 -12.27 15.89
N TYR A 308 -12.97 -11.10 15.25
CA TYR A 308 -12.69 -9.82 15.88
C TYR A 308 -13.67 -9.54 17.03
N HIS A 309 -14.96 -9.68 16.80
CA HIS A 309 -15.97 -9.44 17.87
C HIS A 309 -15.81 -10.36 19.06
N LYS A 310 -15.35 -11.60 18.86
CA LYS A 310 -15.09 -12.58 19.93
C LYS A 310 -13.80 -12.29 20.70
N ASN A 311 -12.76 -11.77 20.04
CA ASN A 311 -11.39 -11.69 20.58
C ASN A 311 -10.89 -10.27 20.85
N LYS A 312 -11.67 -9.22 20.50
CA LYS A 312 -11.28 -7.84 20.76
C LYS A 312 -11.14 -7.57 22.26
N LEU A 313 -10.11 -6.83 22.61
CA LEU A 313 -9.80 -6.47 24.00
C LEU A 313 -10.34 -5.07 24.36
N ARG A 314 -10.81 -4.32 23.33
CA ARG A 314 -11.32 -2.95 23.47
C ARG A 314 -12.46 -2.70 22.53
#